data_e8436359cfe315f9b49f1bedd2e47008
#
_entry.id   e8436359cfe315f9b49f1bedd2e47008
#
_cell.length_a   1.000
_cell.length_b   1.000
_cell.length_c   1.000
_cell.angle_alpha   90.00
_cell.angle_beta   90.00
_cell.angle_gamma   90.00
#
_symmetry.space_group_name_H-M   'P 1'
#
loop_
_entity.id
_entity.type
_entity.pdbx_description
1 polymer ?
#
loop_
_entity_poly.entity_id
_entity_poly.type
_entity_poly.pdbx_seq_one_letter_code
_entity_poly.pdbx_strand_id
1 'polypeptide(L)'
;MTIKHLLTKEQETFVKKHKISQDLLINANGEGMSDDLMQSMNDQNKVFAYNTNDCAENSEHSIRTISGDCPQCDTTKVTVALREHKNGYIYIAGSKKGSMIKVGSANETKARTPTFDISSAKYGGYDDWEVLFHARTITMGKIERLFQDKLSEYKTSYQFEKAGKLQNGGELYRCSYAKAKEVILDEENQLPADFTLISEKKHIISEYQFKNLKVRSAAPVAEAVV
;
A
#
# COMPACT_ATOMS: atom_id res chain seq x y z
N MET A 1 6.95 6.48 -36.28
CA MET A 1 6.72 5.04 -36.47
C MET A 1 6.42 4.45 -35.11
N THR A 2 5.17 4.08 -34.86
CA THR A 2 4.75 3.46 -33.58
C THR A 2 5.15 1.99 -33.68
N ILE A 3 6.22 1.60 -32.99
CA ILE A 3 6.56 0.18 -32.83
C ILE A 3 5.45 -0.41 -31.97
N LYS A 4 4.53 -1.15 -32.59
CA LYS A 4 3.62 -2.02 -31.85
C LYS A 4 4.48 -3.08 -31.18
N HIS A 5 4.73 -2.94 -29.89
CA HIS A 5 5.31 -3.99 -29.05
C HIS A 5 4.29 -5.13 -29.00
N LEU A 6 4.53 -6.14 -29.83
CA LEU A 6 3.64 -7.29 -29.95
C LEU A 6 3.90 -8.22 -28.77
N LEU A 7 2.92 -8.33 -27.89
CA LEU A 7 2.84 -9.44 -26.94
C LEU A 7 2.75 -10.76 -27.73
N THR A 8 3.30 -11.83 -27.20
CA THR A 8 3.01 -13.16 -27.73
C THR A 8 1.53 -13.49 -27.52
N LYS A 9 1.02 -14.50 -28.19
CA LYS A 9 -0.39 -14.91 -28.06
C LYS A 9 -0.72 -15.35 -26.63
N GLU A 10 0.22 -16.01 -25.95
CA GLU A 10 0.10 -16.42 -24.53
C GLU A 10 0.06 -15.19 -23.62
N GLN A 11 0.99 -14.24 -23.81
CA GLN A 11 1.04 -12.99 -23.04
C GLN A 11 -0.25 -12.18 -23.25
N GLU A 12 -0.73 -12.07 -24.48
CA GLU A 12 -1.96 -11.34 -24.79
C GLU A 12 -3.17 -11.98 -24.11
N THR A 13 -3.25 -13.31 -24.13
CA THR A 13 -4.31 -14.06 -23.46
C THR A 13 -4.27 -13.85 -21.95
N PHE A 14 -3.07 -13.91 -21.35
CA PHE A 14 -2.88 -13.68 -19.92
C PHE A 14 -3.28 -12.25 -19.52
N VAL A 15 -2.78 -11.24 -20.22
CA VAL A 15 -3.06 -9.82 -19.98
C VAL A 15 -4.57 -9.53 -20.06
N LYS A 16 -5.26 -10.05 -21.08
CA LYS A 16 -6.71 -9.92 -21.26
C LYS A 16 -7.48 -10.61 -20.14
N LYS A 17 -7.13 -11.87 -19.82
CA LYS A 17 -7.78 -12.66 -18.76
C LYS A 17 -7.75 -11.94 -17.41
N HIS A 18 -6.62 -11.33 -17.08
CA HIS A 18 -6.40 -10.65 -15.79
C HIS A 18 -6.71 -9.15 -15.83
N LYS A 19 -7.23 -8.63 -16.97
CA LYS A 19 -7.61 -7.22 -17.15
C LYS A 19 -6.46 -6.24 -16.84
N ILE A 20 -5.23 -6.65 -17.19
CA ILE A 20 -4.05 -5.80 -17.02
C ILE A 20 -4.07 -4.73 -18.12
N SER A 21 -4.00 -3.46 -17.72
CA SER A 21 -3.96 -2.35 -18.69
C SER A 21 -2.61 -2.29 -19.41
N GLN A 22 -2.61 -1.97 -20.70
CA GLN A 22 -1.38 -1.90 -21.52
C GLN A 22 -0.41 -0.81 -21.07
N ASP A 23 -0.91 0.25 -20.46
CA ASP A 23 -0.08 1.32 -19.89
C ASP A 23 0.73 0.87 -18.66
N LEU A 24 0.39 -0.27 -18.05
CA LEU A 24 1.14 -0.87 -16.96
C LEU A 24 2.25 -1.85 -17.46
N LEU A 25 2.41 -2.02 -18.77
CA LEU A 25 3.34 -2.96 -19.36
C LEU A 25 4.60 -2.28 -19.88
N ILE A 26 5.76 -2.94 -19.75
CA ILE A 26 7.03 -2.58 -20.38
C ILE A 26 7.64 -3.79 -21.06
N ASN A 27 8.32 -3.59 -22.20
CA ASN A 27 9.04 -4.68 -22.86
C ASN A 27 10.45 -4.81 -22.26
N ALA A 28 10.78 -6.00 -21.75
CA ALA A 28 12.09 -6.30 -21.21
C ALA A 28 13.10 -6.75 -22.29
N ASN A 29 12.66 -6.91 -23.55
CA ASN A 29 13.51 -7.28 -24.67
C ASN A 29 14.35 -8.57 -24.47
N GLY A 30 13.85 -9.53 -23.71
CA GLY A 30 14.56 -10.77 -23.39
C GLY A 30 15.46 -10.69 -22.15
N GLU A 31 15.51 -9.55 -21.49
CA GLU A 31 16.32 -9.38 -20.28
C GLU A 31 15.63 -9.94 -19.03
N GLY A 32 16.42 -10.25 -17.99
CA GLY A 32 15.92 -10.56 -16.66
C GLY A 32 15.49 -9.31 -15.93
N MET A 33 14.92 -9.49 -14.73
CA MET A 33 14.56 -8.39 -13.83
C MET A 33 15.83 -7.81 -13.19
N SER A 34 16.50 -6.90 -13.90
CA SER A 34 17.66 -6.15 -13.41
C SER A 34 17.20 -4.91 -12.60
N ASP A 35 18.11 -4.37 -11.78
CA ASP A 35 17.87 -3.12 -11.05
C ASP A 35 17.54 -1.97 -12.00
N ASP A 36 18.20 -1.87 -13.16
CA ASP A 36 17.96 -0.86 -14.18
C ASP A 36 16.54 -0.99 -14.78
N LEU A 37 16.10 -2.22 -15.07
CA LEU A 37 14.75 -2.46 -15.57
C LEU A 37 13.70 -2.10 -14.49
N MET A 38 13.93 -2.51 -13.24
CA MET A 38 13.03 -2.18 -12.12
C MET A 38 12.96 -0.67 -11.89
N GLN A 39 14.11 0.04 -11.98
CA GLN A 39 14.13 1.50 -11.89
C GLN A 39 13.35 2.13 -13.05
N SER A 40 13.57 1.69 -14.29
CA SER A 40 12.82 2.14 -15.47
C SER A 40 11.31 1.89 -15.34
N MET A 41 10.91 0.75 -14.74
CA MET A 41 9.50 0.45 -14.45
C MET A 41 8.92 1.44 -13.44
N ASN A 42 9.65 1.76 -12.37
CA ASN A 42 9.24 2.75 -11.38
C ASN A 42 9.07 4.14 -12.02
N ASP A 43 10.07 4.60 -12.78
CA ASP A 43 10.09 5.92 -13.41
C ASP A 43 8.94 6.11 -14.41
N GLN A 44 8.58 5.03 -15.13
CA GLN A 44 7.49 5.01 -16.11
C GLN A 44 6.14 4.53 -15.55
N ASN A 45 6.07 4.27 -14.23
CA ASN A 45 4.88 3.75 -13.56
C ASN A 45 4.37 2.44 -14.21
N LYS A 46 5.31 1.53 -14.54
CA LYS A 46 5.03 0.20 -15.08
C LYS A 46 4.99 -0.83 -13.95
N VAL A 47 4.11 -1.80 -14.09
CA VAL A 47 3.84 -2.82 -13.05
C VAL A 47 4.28 -4.20 -13.49
N PHE A 48 4.25 -4.46 -14.79
CA PHE A 48 4.61 -5.74 -15.38
C PHE A 48 5.60 -5.55 -16.52
N ALA A 49 6.65 -6.36 -16.51
CA ALA A 49 7.55 -6.52 -17.65
C ALA A 49 7.14 -7.76 -18.44
N TYR A 50 7.07 -7.67 -19.77
CA TYR A 50 6.85 -8.79 -20.66
C TYR A 50 8.08 -9.02 -21.56
N ASN A 51 8.16 -10.17 -22.20
CA ASN A 51 9.37 -10.63 -22.88
C ASN A 51 10.59 -10.60 -21.94
N THR A 52 10.40 -11.01 -20.69
CA THR A 52 11.52 -11.27 -19.78
C THR A 52 12.18 -12.60 -20.16
N ASN A 53 13.34 -12.89 -19.57
CA ASN A 53 13.92 -14.23 -19.61
C ASN A 53 12.91 -15.28 -19.09
N ASP A 54 13.14 -16.53 -19.48
CA ASP A 54 12.27 -17.66 -19.16
C ASP A 54 12.09 -17.85 -17.65
N CYS A 55 10.91 -18.33 -17.27
CA CYS A 55 10.65 -18.72 -15.90
C CYS A 55 11.29 -20.07 -15.59
N ALA A 56 11.91 -20.18 -14.40
CA ALA A 56 12.51 -21.44 -13.97
C ALA A 56 11.50 -22.61 -13.91
N GLU A 57 10.22 -22.30 -13.63
CA GLU A 57 9.15 -23.31 -13.52
C GLU A 57 8.50 -23.64 -14.88
N ASN A 58 8.55 -22.69 -15.84
CA ASN A 58 7.94 -22.89 -17.16
C ASN A 58 8.53 -21.90 -18.16
N SER A 59 9.19 -22.41 -19.20
CA SER A 59 9.85 -21.62 -20.24
C SER A 59 8.91 -20.79 -21.14
N GLU A 60 7.60 -21.07 -21.13
CA GLU A 60 6.62 -20.25 -21.85
C GLU A 60 6.21 -18.98 -21.07
N HIS A 61 6.59 -18.91 -19.78
CA HIS A 61 6.26 -17.79 -18.91
C HIS A 61 7.34 -16.69 -18.97
N SER A 62 7.00 -15.57 -19.58
CA SER A 62 7.90 -14.44 -19.79
C SER A 62 7.30 -13.09 -19.34
N ILE A 63 6.37 -13.13 -18.39
CA ILE A 63 5.88 -11.93 -17.70
C ILE A 63 6.39 -11.94 -16.25
N ARG A 64 6.84 -10.79 -15.77
CA ARG A 64 7.24 -10.57 -14.38
C ARG A 64 6.54 -9.36 -13.80
N THR A 65 6.22 -9.40 -12.52
CA THR A 65 5.85 -8.20 -11.76
C THR A 65 7.10 -7.35 -11.52
N ILE A 66 6.93 -6.09 -11.16
CA ILE A 66 8.04 -5.21 -10.77
C ILE A 66 8.85 -5.78 -9.57
N SER A 67 8.25 -6.63 -8.75
CA SER A 67 8.94 -7.35 -7.66
C SER A 67 9.70 -8.61 -8.13
N GLY A 68 9.71 -8.90 -9.45
CA GLY A 68 10.38 -10.06 -10.04
C GLY A 68 9.59 -11.37 -10.00
N ASP A 69 8.40 -11.39 -9.38
CA ASP A 69 7.56 -12.60 -9.32
C ASP A 69 7.01 -12.98 -10.71
N CYS A 70 6.81 -14.28 -10.94
CA CYS A 70 6.11 -14.77 -12.14
C CYS A 70 4.59 -14.84 -11.88
N PRO A 71 3.79 -13.90 -12.42
CA PRO A 71 2.35 -13.91 -12.23
C PRO A 71 1.63 -14.97 -13.05
N GLN A 72 2.30 -15.61 -14.00
CA GLN A 72 1.76 -16.72 -14.79
C GLN A 72 1.82 -18.04 -14.01
N CYS A 73 2.81 -18.22 -13.11
CA CYS A 73 2.86 -19.35 -12.17
C CYS A 73 1.89 -19.15 -11.00
N ASP A 74 1.85 -17.96 -10.45
CA ASP A 74 0.97 -17.60 -9.32
C ASP A 74 0.17 -16.33 -9.63
N THR A 75 -1.09 -16.52 -10.01
CA THR A 75 -1.98 -15.41 -10.40
C THR A 75 -2.35 -14.48 -9.25
N THR A 76 -2.11 -14.85 -7.98
CA THR A 76 -2.30 -13.95 -6.83
C THR A 76 -1.36 -12.76 -6.91
N LYS A 77 -0.17 -12.94 -7.52
CA LYS A 77 0.82 -11.89 -7.76
C LYS A 77 0.32 -10.76 -8.65
N VAL A 78 -0.62 -11.05 -9.57
CA VAL A 78 -1.30 -10.00 -10.36
C VAL A 78 -2.06 -9.04 -9.44
N THR A 79 -2.87 -9.60 -8.54
CA THR A 79 -3.69 -8.80 -7.63
C THR A 79 -2.82 -7.97 -6.68
N VAL A 80 -1.75 -8.56 -6.16
CA VAL A 80 -0.79 -7.86 -5.28
C VAL A 80 -0.13 -6.70 -6.02
N ALA A 81 0.45 -6.96 -7.21
CA ALA A 81 1.14 -5.95 -8.00
C ALA A 81 0.21 -4.78 -8.39
N LEU A 82 -1.00 -5.07 -8.87
CA LEU A 82 -1.99 -4.05 -9.22
C LEU A 82 -2.46 -3.24 -8.01
N ARG A 83 -2.57 -3.88 -6.82
CA ARG A 83 -2.94 -3.17 -5.58
C ARG A 83 -1.83 -2.21 -5.14
N GLU A 84 -0.57 -2.61 -5.23
CA GLU A 84 0.57 -1.81 -4.79
C GLU A 84 0.79 -0.56 -5.65
N HIS A 85 0.51 -0.66 -6.95
CA HIS A 85 0.65 0.42 -7.92
C HIS A 85 -0.67 1.14 -8.24
N LYS A 86 -1.60 1.16 -7.28
CA LYS A 86 -2.86 1.85 -7.44
C LYS A 86 -2.73 3.32 -7.06
N ASN A 87 -3.21 4.20 -7.94
CA ASN A 87 -3.34 5.62 -7.63
C ASN A 87 -4.40 5.87 -6.56
N GLY A 88 -4.10 6.74 -5.63
CA GLY A 88 -5.02 7.10 -4.59
C GLY A 88 -4.39 8.00 -3.54
N TYR A 89 -5.05 8.09 -2.41
CA TYR A 89 -4.60 8.89 -1.28
C TYR A 89 -4.19 7.99 -0.12
N ILE A 90 -3.12 8.40 0.54
CA ILE A 90 -2.74 7.93 1.86
C ILE A 90 -3.15 8.98 2.86
N TYR A 91 -3.58 8.57 4.03
CA TYR A 91 -3.88 9.50 5.11
C TYR A 91 -3.46 8.97 6.48
N ILE A 92 -3.16 9.91 7.37
CA ILE A 92 -2.94 9.67 8.79
C ILE A 92 -4.04 10.44 9.53
N ALA A 93 -4.83 9.74 10.31
CA ALA A 93 -5.86 10.33 11.15
C ALA A 93 -5.60 9.99 12.62
N GLY A 94 -6.03 10.87 13.52
CA GLY A 94 -5.92 10.69 14.98
C GLY A 94 -7.26 10.78 15.68
N SER A 95 -7.44 9.98 16.73
CA SER A 95 -8.52 10.12 17.71
C SER A 95 -7.93 10.48 19.07
N LYS A 96 -8.34 11.60 19.62
CA LYS A 96 -7.93 12.02 20.98
C LYS A 96 -8.58 11.14 22.05
N LYS A 97 -9.87 10.83 21.89
CA LYS A 97 -10.60 9.93 22.79
C LYS A 97 -9.97 8.54 22.86
N GLY A 98 -9.53 8.02 21.71
CA GLY A 98 -8.85 6.72 21.61
C GLY A 98 -7.37 6.77 21.94
N SER A 99 -6.73 7.94 21.94
CA SER A 99 -5.28 8.10 22.03
C SER A 99 -4.55 7.21 21.02
N MET A 100 -5.00 7.21 19.75
CA MET A 100 -4.47 6.36 18.69
C MET A 100 -4.49 7.04 17.32
N ILE A 101 -3.67 6.49 16.47
CA ILE A 101 -3.54 6.86 15.05
C ILE A 101 -4.17 5.78 14.19
N LYS A 102 -4.85 6.18 13.16
CA LYS A 102 -5.23 5.36 12.03
C LYS A 102 -4.43 5.78 10.81
N VAL A 103 -3.88 4.80 10.12
CA VAL A 103 -3.34 4.99 8.78
C VAL A 103 -4.24 4.27 7.80
N GLY A 104 -4.47 4.85 6.64
CA GLY A 104 -5.31 4.24 5.65
C GLY A 104 -5.08 4.80 4.26
N SER A 105 -5.75 4.18 3.32
CA SER A 105 -5.77 4.59 1.93
C SER A 105 -7.20 4.86 1.46
N ALA A 106 -7.33 5.72 0.45
CA ALA A 106 -8.59 6.01 -0.20
C ALA A 106 -8.39 6.07 -1.71
N ASN A 107 -9.29 5.43 -2.45
CA ASN A 107 -9.26 5.48 -3.90
C ASN A 107 -9.47 6.91 -4.39
N GLU A 108 -8.78 7.26 -5.47
CA GLU A 108 -9.05 8.48 -6.21
C GLU A 108 -10.45 8.36 -6.87
N THR A 109 -11.40 9.12 -6.37
CA THR A 109 -12.68 9.29 -7.07
C THR A 109 -12.58 10.49 -7.99
N LYS A 110 -12.97 10.34 -9.26
CA LYS A 110 -12.74 11.27 -10.38
C LYS A 110 -13.15 12.73 -10.20
N ALA A 111 -13.66 13.16 -9.07
CA ALA A 111 -14.26 14.48 -8.93
C ALA A 111 -14.05 15.23 -7.61
N ARG A 112 -13.42 14.65 -6.58
CA ARG A 112 -13.34 15.33 -5.27
C ARG A 112 -12.09 14.93 -4.49
N THR A 113 -11.55 15.88 -3.73
CA THR A 113 -10.72 15.58 -2.55
C THR A 113 -11.44 14.50 -1.75
N PRO A 114 -10.80 13.37 -1.41
CA PRO A 114 -11.50 12.30 -0.70
C PRO A 114 -12.10 12.86 0.58
N THR A 115 -13.40 12.71 0.73
CA THR A 115 -14.04 12.97 2.02
C THR A 115 -13.65 11.79 2.90
N PHE A 116 -12.67 11.99 3.76
CA PHE A 116 -12.27 10.97 4.73
C PHE A 116 -13.30 10.98 5.87
N ASP A 117 -14.47 10.41 5.59
CA ASP A 117 -15.57 10.34 6.55
C ASP A 117 -15.35 9.19 7.54
N ILE A 118 -14.21 9.29 8.25
CA ILE A 118 -13.81 8.31 9.25
C ILE A 118 -14.53 8.53 10.58
N SER A 119 -14.93 9.78 10.89
CA SER A 119 -15.62 10.13 12.13
C SER A 119 -17.06 9.64 12.11
N SER A 120 -17.80 9.84 11.02
CA SER A 120 -19.18 9.37 10.91
C SER A 120 -19.29 7.86 10.97
N ALA A 121 -18.27 7.14 10.48
CA ALA A 121 -18.19 5.68 10.57
C ALA A 121 -17.90 5.17 11.99
N LYS A 122 -17.60 6.04 12.96
CA LYS A 122 -17.18 5.68 14.33
C LYS A 122 -16.14 4.57 14.35
N TYR A 123 -15.13 4.72 13.49
CA TYR A 123 -14.12 3.69 13.28
C TYR A 123 -13.42 3.30 14.60
N GLY A 124 -13.34 2.00 14.90
CA GLY A 124 -12.81 1.53 16.17
C GLY A 124 -13.61 1.96 17.40
N GLY A 125 -14.86 2.42 17.24
CA GLY A 125 -15.73 2.90 18.32
C GLY A 125 -15.59 4.40 18.66
N TYR A 126 -14.74 5.14 17.93
CA TYR A 126 -14.49 6.57 18.19
C TYR A 126 -15.07 7.45 17.08
N ASP A 127 -15.65 8.58 17.47
CA ASP A 127 -16.35 9.55 16.63
C ASP A 127 -15.59 10.88 16.45
N ASP A 128 -14.39 10.99 17.03
CA ASP A 128 -13.56 12.19 17.06
C ASP A 128 -12.32 12.10 16.14
N TRP A 129 -12.40 11.29 15.12
CA TRP A 129 -11.30 11.16 14.16
C TRP A 129 -11.06 12.44 13.36
N GLU A 130 -9.82 12.88 13.33
CA GLU A 130 -9.37 14.02 12.56
C GLU A 130 -8.27 13.59 11.57
N VAL A 131 -8.45 13.89 10.30
CA VAL A 131 -7.39 13.65 9.29
C VAL A 131 -6.31 14.72 9.46
N LEU A 132 -5.13 14.29 9.87
CA LEU A 132 -3.99 15.16 10.20
C LEU A 132 -3.07 15.37 9.00
N PHE A 133 -2.95 14.34 8.18
CA PHE A 133 -2.15 14.34 6.96
C PHE A 133 -2.84 13.54 5.88
N HIS A 134 -2.77 14.01 4.65
CA HIS A 134 -3.02 13.19 3.47
C HIS A 134 -2.14 13.64 2.29
N ALA A 135 -1.86 12.70 1.39
CA ALA A 135 -1.18 12.96 0.14
C ALA A 135 -1.69 12.01 -0.94
N ARG A 136 -1.70 12.46 -2.19
CA ARG A 136 -1.92 11.61 -3.35
C ARG A 136 -0.61 10.93 -3.74
N THR A 137 -0.67 9.64 -4.06
CA THR A 137 0.47 8.85 -4.55
C THR A 137 0.00 7.90 -5.65
N ILE A 138 0.95 7.45 -6.47
CA ILE A 138 0.73 6.41 -7.48
C ILE A 138 1.03 5.00 -6.94
N THR A 139 1.56 4.90 -5.73
CA THR A 139 1.98 3.66 -5.07
C THR A 139 1.23 3.41 -3.76
N MET A 140 -0.05 3.76 -3.72
CA MET A 140 -0.89 3.73 -2.53
C MET A 140 -0.78 2.42 -1.72
N GLY A 141 -0.87 1.26 -2.38
CA GLY A 141 -0.83 -0.02 -1.69
C GLY A 141 0.57 -0.38 -1.15
N LYS A 142 1.64 0.07 -1.83
CA LYS A 142 3.01 -0.08 -1.34
C LYS A 142 3.21 0.70 -0.03
N ILE A 143 2.74 1.94 0.00
CA ILE A 143 2.84 2.79 1.20
C ILE A 143 1.96 2.24 2.33
N GLU A 144 0.74 1.77 2.03
CA GLU A 144 -0.14 1.14 3.03
C GLU A 144 0.55 -0.07 3.69
N ARG A 145 1.21 -0.93 2.90
CA ARG A 145 1.99 -2.06 3.41
C ARG A 145 3.18 -1.59 4.26
N LEU A 146 3.89 -0.55 3.81
CA LEU A 146 5.00 0.02 4.58
C LEU A 146 4.55 0.46 5.99
N PHE A 147 3.39 1.11 6.10
CA PHE A 147 2.81 1.43 7.40
C PHE A 147 2.49 0.19 8.24
N GLN A 148 1.88 -0.83 7.62
CA GLN A 148 1.54 -2.07 8.31
C GLN A 148 2.77 -2.76 8.87
N ASP A 149 3.87 -2.79 8.13
CA ASP A 149 5.12 -3.41 8.53
C ASP A 149 5.84 -2.59 9.62
N LYS A 150 6.07 -1.32 9.36
CA LYS A 150 6.85 -0.43 10.25
C LYS A 150 6.14 -0.09 11.57
N LEU A 151 4.80 -0.09 11.56
CA LEU A 151 3.99 0.16 12.76
C LEU A 151 3.45 -1.12 13.40
N SER A 152 3.84 -2.30 12.94
CA SER A 152 3.31 -3.60 13.40
C SER A 152 3.36 -3.76 14.91
N GLU A 153 4.44 -3.32 15.57
CA GLU A 153 4.62 -3.40 17.03
C GLU A 153 3.70 -2.47 17.84
N TYR A 154 3.05 -1.49 17.19
CA TYR A 154 2.07 -0.58 17.81
C TYR A 154 0.63 -0.92 17.42
N LYS A 155 0.44 -1.96 16.59
CA LYS A 155 -0.85 -2.32 16.02
C LYS A 155 -1.83 -2.74 17.11
N THR A 156 -3.05 -2.24 17.01
CA THR A 156 -4.16 -2.65 17.87
C THR A 156 -5.41 -2.85 17.00
N SER A 157 -6.41 -3.54 17.54
CA SER A 157 -7.69 -3.72 16.85
C SER A 157 -8.82 -3.50 17.85
N TYR A 158 -9.90 -2.90 17.36
CA TYR A 158 -11.12 -2.71 18.13
C TYR A 158 -12.29 -3.20 17.30
N GLN A 159 -13.23 -3.86 17.96
CA GLN A 159 -14.50 -4.21 17.34
C GLN A 159 -15.42 -3.00 17.39
N PHE A 160 -16.10 -2.72 16.29
CA PHE A 160 -17.08 -1.66 16.20
C PHE A 160 -18.20 -2.07 15.26
N GLU A 161 -19.36 -1.50 15.48
CA GLU A 161 -20.53 -1.75 14.65
C GLU A 161 -20.58 -0.76 13.47
N LYS A 162 -20.74 -1.29 12.26
CA LYS A 162 -20.96 -0.49 11.06
C LYS A 162 -22.11 -1.08 10.27
N ALA A 163 -23.15 -0.29 10.06
CA ALA A 163 -24.35 -0.70 9.34
C ALA A 163 -24.97 -2.01 9.88
N GLY A 164 -25.08 -2.15 11.20
CA GLY A 164 -25.63 -3.32 11.87
C GLY A 164 -24.73 -4.59 11.84
N LYS A 165 -23.44 -4.44 11.43
CA LYS A 165 -22.49 -5.55 11.39
C LYS A 165 -21.26 -5.22 12.24
N LEU A 166 -20.85 -6.19 13.05
CA LEU A 166 -19.62 -6.09 13.82
C LEU A 166 -18.40 -6.21 12.86
N GLN A 167 -17.50 -5.22 12.93
CA GLN A 167 -16.28 -5.17 12.12
C GLN A 167 -15.06 -5.00 13.03
N ASN A 168 -13.91 -5.49 12.57
CA ASN A 168 -12.63 -5.28 13.23
C ASN A 168 -11.90 -4.10 12.56
N GLY A 169 -11.55 -3.08 13.34
CA GLY A 169 -10.67 -2.00 12.91
C GLY A 169 -9.21 -2.47 12.95
N GLY A 170 -8.65 -2.83 11.81
CA GLY A 170 -7.33 -3.46 11.72
C GLY A 170 -6.14 -2.52 11.47
N GLU A 171 -6.39 -1.24 11.19
CA GLU A 171 -5.36 -0.24 10.81
C GLU A 171 -5.23 0.84 11.88
N LEU A 172 -5.30 0.42 13.14
CA LEU A 172 -5.20 1.26 14.33
C LEU A 172 -3.88 1.02 15.02
N TYR A 173 -3.23 2.12 15.44
CA TYR A 173 -1.90 2.07 16.05
C TYR A 173 -1.86 2.93 17.31
N ARG A 174 -1.32 2.38 18.39
CA ARG A 174 -1.09 3.10 19.65
C ARG A 174 0.26 3.81 19.59
N CYS A 175 0.37 4.79 18.72
CA CYS A 175 1.60 5.58 18.54
C CYS A 175 1.27 7.08 18.36
N SER A 176 2.29 7.92 18.40
CA SER A 176 2.17 9.35 18.10
C SER A 176 2.00 9.62 16.60
N TYR A 177 1.46 10.78 16.26
CA TYR A 177 1.47 11.28 14.89
C TYR A 177 2.89 11.33 14.31
N ALA A 178 3.87 11.83 15.08
CA ALA A 178 5.26 11.90 14.64
C ALA A 178 5.81 10.50 14.26
N LYS A 179 5.51 9.47 15.06
CA LYS A 179 5.93 8.10 14.76
C LYS A 179 5.28 7.54 13.50
N ALA A 180 4.01 7.84 13.26
CA ALA A 180 3.35 7.43 12.04
C ALA A 180 3.89 8.20 10.82
N LYS A 181 4.16 9.50 10.96
CA LYS A 181 4.71 10.34 9.89
C LYS A 181 6.11 9.90 9.47
N GLU A 182 6.97 9.54 10.42
CA GLU A 182 8.34 9.04 10.21
C GLU A 182 8.38 7.88 9.19
N VAL A 183 7.34 7.03 9.14
CA VAL A 183 7.29 5.86 8.25
C VAL A 183 7.34 6.24 6.77
N ILE A 184 6.80 7.41 6.42
CA ILE A 184 6.73 7.89 5.02
C ILE A 184 7.79 8.93 4.68
N LEU A 185 8.72 9.18 5.57
CA LEU A 185 9.86 10.06 5.32
C LEU A 185 11.06 9.20 4.90
N ASP A 186 11.88 9.75 4.01
CA ASP A 186 13.18 9.16 3.65
C ASP A 186 14.25 9.49 4.71
N GLU A 187 15.50 9.11 4.45
CA GLU A 187 16.63 9.35 5.34
C GLU A 187 16.93 10.86 5.53
N GLU A 188 16.51 11.70 4.60
CA GLU A 188 16.64 13.16 4.67
C GLU A 188 15.40 13.84 5.29
N ASN A 189 14.47 13.06 5.86
CA ASN A 189 13.18 13.51 6.40
C ASN A 189 12.27 14.20 5.37
N GLN A 190 12.37 13.81 4.10
CA GLN A 190 11.54 14.31 3.02
C GLN A 190 10.45 13.29 2.65
N LEU A 191 9.34 13.80 2.13
CA LEU A 191 8.29 12.95 1.57
C LEU A 191 8.72 12.41 0.20
N PRO A 192 8.27 11.18 -0.17
CA PRO A 192 8.55 10.63 -1.49
C PRO A 192 8.18 11.60 -2.62
N ALA A 193 8.99 11.63 -3.67
CA ALA A 193 8.82 12.56 -4.80
C ALA A 193 7.49 12.38 -5.56
N ASP A 194 6.89 11.18 -5.50
CA ASP A 194 5.59 10.89 -6.12
C ASP A 194 4.39 11.38 -5.28
N PHE A 195 4.64 11.93 -4.07
CA PHE A 195 3.57 12.50 -3.26
C PHE A 195 3.18 13.88 -3.78
N THR A 196 1.90 14.01 -4.11
CA THR A 196 1.28 15.25 -4.60
C THR A 196 0.04 15.60 -3.79
N LEU A 197 -0.54 16.78 -3.99
CA LEU A 197 -1.73 17.25 -3.28
C LEU A 197 -1.64 17.03 -1.76
N ILE A 198 -0.47 17.40 -1.21
CA ILE A 198 -0.15 17.18 0.21
C ILE A 198 -0.91 18.19 1.06
N SER A 199 -1.54 17.69 2.13
CA SER A 199 -2.16 18.52 3.16
C SER A 199 -1.77 18.00 4.55
N GLU A 200 -1.41 18.91 5.44
CA GLU A 200 -1.03 18.61 6.82
C GLU A 200 -1.58 19.68 7.76
N LYS A 201 -2.30 19.27 8.79
CA LYS A 201 -2.90 20.17 9.80
C LYS A 201 -1.91 20.53 10.89
N LYS A 202 -0.83 21.25 10.53
CA LYS A 202 0.30 21.59 11.43
C LYS A 202 -0.13 22.23 12.76
N HIS A 203 -1.23 22.97 12.77
CA HIS A 203 -1.71 23.72 13.95
C HIS A 203 -2.30 22.84 15.07
N ILE A 204 -2.64 21.58 14.77
CA ILE A 204 -3.23 20.66 15.76
C ILE A 204 -2.42 19.39 15.99
N ILE A 205 -1.38 19.11 15.21
CA ILE A 205 -0.63 17.85 15.34
C ILE A 205 0.04 17.66 16.70
N SER A 206 0.31 18.76 17.44
CA SER A 206 0.84 18.69 18.80
C SER A 206 -0.10 17.96 19.78
N GLU A 207 -1.41 17.98 19.52
CA GLU A 207 -2.43 17.31 20.34
C GLU A 207 -2.48 15.79 20.10
N TYR A 208 -1.79 15.30 19.06
CA TYR A 208 -1.77 13.89 18.64
C TYR A 208 -0.41 13.22 18.86
N GLN A 209 0.40 13.79 19.76
CA GLN A 209 1.69 13.19 20.16
C GLN A 209 1.49 12.19 21.30
N PHE A 210 0.74 11.13 21.04
CA PHE A 210 0.46 10.08 22.01
C PHE A 210 1.71 9.28 22.39
N LYS A 211 1.64 8.53 23.49
CA LYS A 211 2.69 7.57 23.86
C LYS A 211 2.76 6.43 22.86
N ASN A 212 3.97 6.08 22.45
CA ASN A 212 4.23 4.92 21.61
C ASN A 212 4.17 3.64 22.47
N LEU A 213 3.05 2.92 22.40
CA LEU A 213 2.80 1.74 23.24
C LEU A 213 2.92 0.48 22.38
N LYS A 214 4.03 -0.21 22.49
CA LYS A 214 4.25 -1.50 21.83
C LYS A 214 3.32 -2.57 22.40
N VAL A 215 2.77 -3.40 21.52
CA VAL A 215 2.05 -4.60 21.92
C VAL A 215 3.10 -5.56 22.54
N ARG A 216 2.89 -5.97 23.78
CA ARG A 216 3.73 -7.01 24.36
C ARG A 216 3.49 -8.29 23.56
N SER A 217 4.54 -8.84 22.94
CA SER A 217 4.48 -10.22 22.44
C SER A 217 4.08 -11.10 23.61
N ALA A 218 3.03 -11.90 23.45
CA ALA A 218 2.73 -12.92 24.45
C ALA A 218 4.01 -13.75 24.62
N ALA A 219 4.49 -13.85 25.86
CA ALA A 219 5.62 -14.72 26.15
C ALA A 219 5.27 -16.13 25.62
N PRO A 220 6.20 -16.85 24.99
CA PRO A 220 5.95 -18.22 24.58
C PRO A 220 5.46 -18.98 25.80
N VAL A 221 4.29 -19.63 25.70
CA VAL A 221 3.77 -20.51 26.71
C VAL A 221 4.84 -21.62 26.89
N ALA A 222 5.52 -21.62 28.01
CA ALA A 222 6.44 -22.70 28.32
C ALA A 222 5.63 -24.01 28.24
N GLU A 223 5.98 -24.88 27.30
CA GLU A 223 5.41 -26.22 27.23
C GLU A 223 5.71 -26.88 28.60
N ALA A 224 4.64 -27.18 29.32
CA ALA A 224 4.77 -27.98 30.52
C ALA A 224 5.25 -29.38 30.08
N VAL A 225 6.53 -29.66 30.35
CA VAL A 225 7.06 -31.02 30.20
C VAL A 225 6.36 -31.86 31.26
N VAL A 226 5.52 -32.80 30.79
CA VAL A 226 4.93 -33.88 31.58
C VAL A 226 5.89 -35.07 31.58
#